data_7cc0e6ca001bd2501f24696e4b48253c
#
_entry.id   7cc0e6ca001bd2501f24696e4b48253c
#
_cell.length_a   1.000
_cell.length_b   1.000
_cell.length_c   1.000
_cell.angle_alpha   90.00
_cell.angle_beta   90.00
_cell.angle_gamma   90.00
#
_symmetry.space_group_name_H-M   'P 1'
#
loop_
_entity.id
_entity.type
_entity.pdbx_description
1 polymer ?
#
loop_
_entity_poly.entity_id
_entity_poly.type
_entity_poly.pdbx_seq_one_letter_code
_entity_poly.pdbx_strand_id
1 'polypeptide(L)'
;SAKDFFHLLHTYGRNVVVDLAIGEKSKKKIKAFIYEIQHDPISGDIIHFDLKHISLEEKIHVTVPVHLTGIPVGVKNEGGILEHLMHTVEITCLPIEIPDAITIDVSVLHTGNTVHVRDLPRERFEILSEPESVGVHVVAPRIHVEDKPVEEEPVEPEVIGGKKEEE
;
A
#
# COMPACT_ATOMS: atom_id res chain seq x y z
N SER A 1 0.18 -18.13 24.87
CA SER A 1 0.97 -18.93 23.92
C SER A 1 1.03 -18.27 22.55
N ALA A 2 1.94 -18.69 21.65
CA ALA A 2 2.01 -18.12 20.29
C ALA A 2 0.68 -18.26 19.53
N LYS A 3 -0.05 -19.34 19.75
CA LYS A 3 -1.37 -19.59 19.13
C LYS A 3 -2.42 -18.57 19.59
N ASP A 4 -2.45 -18.23 20.87
CA ASP A 4 -3.42 -17.26 21.43
C ASP A 4 -3.11 -15.85 20.92
N PHE A 5 -1.81 -15.53 20.78
CA PHE A 5 -1.38 -14.26 20.22
C PHE A 5 -1.73 -14.14 18.73
N PHE A 6 -1.53 -15.19 17.96
CA PHE A 6 -1.93 -15.24 16.55
C PHE A 6 -3.44 -15.05 16.38
N HIS A 7 -4.23 -15.70 17.23
CA HIS A 7 -5.69 -15.54 17.22
C HIS A 7 -6.12 -14.10 17.57
N LEU A 8 -5.44 -13.49 18.54
CA LEU A 8 -5.67 -12.10 18.93
C LEU A 8 -5.41 -11.15 17.74
N LEU A 9 -4.26 -11.32 17.07
CA LEU A 9 -3.91 -10.50 15.91
C LEU A 9 -4.90 -10.67 14.76
N HIS A 10 -5.37 -11.89 14.52
CA HIS A 10 -6.29 -12.17 13.43
C HIS A 10 -7.69 -11.58 13.71
N THR A 11 -8.09 -11.51 14.99
CA THR A 11 -9.42 -11.03 15.41
C THR A 11 -9.46 -9.52 15.54
N TYR A 12 -8.42 -8.91 16.11
CA TYR A 12 -8.41 -7.50 16.50
C TYR A 12 -7.43 -6.63 15.69
N GLY A 13 -6.65 -7.23 14.78
CA GLY A 13 -5.65 -6.50 14.00
C GLY A 13 -4.35 -6.21 14.76
N ARG A 14 -3.51 -5.37 14.17
CA ARG A 14 -2.18 -5.02 14.73
C ARG A 14 -2.25 -3.85 15.72
N ASN A 15 -3.21 -2.97 15.56
CA ASN A 15 -3.30 -1.70 16.28
C ASN A 15 -4.13 -1.82 17.56
N VAL A 16 -3.78 -2.80 18.40
CA VAL A 16 -4.56 -3.14 19.61
C VAL A 16 -3.75 -2.88 20.87
N VAL A 17 -4.40 -2.27 21.85
CA VAL A 17 -3.89 -2.17 23.21
C VAL A 17 -4.27 -3.43 23.99
N VAL A 18 -3.27 -4.11 24.51
CA VAL A 18 -3.43 -5.36 25.27
C VAL A 18 -3.12 -5.18 26.75
N ASP A 19 -3.88 -5.83 27.61
CA ASP A 19 -3.58 -5.91 29.03
C ASP A 19 -2.63 -7.09 29.30
N LEU A 20 -1.39 -6.80 29.66
CA LEU A 20 -0.39 -7.81 30.02
C LEU A 20 -0.42 -8.12 31.51
N ALA A 21 -0.55 -9.40 31.83
CA ALA A 21 -0.30 -9.92 33.17
C ALA A 21 1.07 -10.58 33.21
N ILE A 22 2.04 -9.98 33.91
CA ILE A 22 3.39 -10.51 34.00
C ILE A 22 3.55 -11.32 35.30
N GLY A 23 3.85 -12.60 35.16
CA GLY A 23 4.10 -13.55 36.26
C GLY A 23 2.84 -14.18 36.84
N GLU A 24 2.99 -15.42 37.39
CA GLU A 24 1.89 -16.25 37.86
C GLU A 24 1.10 -15.67 39.05
N LYS A 25 1.66 -14.72 39.78
CA LYS A 25 1.05 -14.11 40.98
C LYS A 25 0.79 -12.60 40.84
N SER A 26 1.09 -12.02 39.72
CA SER A 26 1.01 -10.55 39.56
C SER A 26 -0.39 -10.11 39.18
N LYS A 27 -1.09 -9.47 40.11
CA LYS A 27 -2.37 -8.79 39.83
C LYS A 27 -2.20 -7.47 39.09
N LYS A 28 -0.96 -7.06 38.77
CA LYS A 28 -0.69 -5.85 38.01
C LYS A 28 -0.88 -6.11 36.53
N LYS A 29 -1.94 -5.56 35.98
CA LYS A 29 -2.15 -5.46 34.55
C LYS A 29 -1.39 -4.24 34.03
N ILE A 30 -0.54 -4.45 33.04
CA ILE A 30 0.22 -3.40 32.36
C ILE A 30 -0.38 -3.25 30.97
N LYS A 31 -0.71 -2.02 30.58
CA LYS A 31 -1.18 -1.76 29.22
C LYS A 31 0.01 -1.69 28.28
N ALA A 32 -0.07 -2.45 27.21
CA ALA A 32 0.96 -2.49 26.19
C ALA A 32 0.34 -2.42 24.80
N PHE A 33 1.08 -1.84 23.88
CA PHE A 33 0.76 -1.77 22.47
C PHE A 33 1.71 -2.67 21.70
N ILE A 34 1.22 -3.31 20.64
CA ILE A 34 2.02 -4.14 19.75
C ILE A 34 2.80 -3.20 18.83
N TYR A 35 4.11 -3.09 19.04
CA TYR A 35 4.96 -2.16 18.31
C TYR A 35 5.43 -2.73 16.98
N GLU A 36 5.99 -3.94 17.02
CA GLU A 36 6.52 -4.62 15.85
C GLU A 36 6.20 -6.12 15.88
N ILE A 37 5.96 -6.70 14.71
CA ILE A 37 5.75 -8.13 14.54
C ILE A 37 6.61 -8.60 13.38
N GLN A 38 7.49 -9.57 13.64
CA GLN A 38 8.34 -10.18 12.63
C GLN A 38 7.77 -11.55 12.25
N HIS A 39 7.59 -11.73 10.95
CA HIS A 39 7.11 -12.99 10.38
C HIS A 39 8.22 -13.69 9.63
N ASP A 40 8.20 -15.02 9.66
CA ASP A 40 9.02 -15.84 8.78
C ASP A 40 8.51 -15.67 7.34
N PRO A 41 9.36 -15.26 6.38
CA PRO A 41 8.95 -15.00 5.00
C PRO A 41 8.51 -16.27 4.25
N ILE A 42 8.85 -17.46 4.74
CA ILE A 42 8.54 -18.74 4.09
C ILE A 42 7.30 -19.38 4.71
N SER A 43 7.27 -19.52 6.05
CA SER A 43 6.15 -20.18 6.76
C SER A 43 5.02 -19.22 7.12
N GLY A 44 5.29 -17.90 7.18
CA GLY A 44 4.35 -16.89 7.66
C GLY A 44 4.18 -16.88 9.19
N ASP A 45 4.87 -17.74 9.91
CA ASP A 45 4.80 -17.80 11.36
C ASP A 45 5.40 -16.56 12.02
N ILE A 46 4.90 -16.20 13.20
CA ILE A 46 5.44 -15.10 13.98
C ILE A 46 6.72 -15.57 14.67
N ILE A 47 7.86 -14.95 14.32
CA ILE A 47 9.17 -15.20 14.91
C ILE A 47 9.36 -14.35 16.17
N HIS A 48 9.00 -13.07 16.08
CA HIS A 48 9.21 -12.11 17.15
C HIS A 48 8.08 -11.09 17.18
N PHE A 49 7.77 -10.57 18.36
CA PHE A 49 6.89 -9.42 18.52
C PHE A 49 7.35 -8.56 19.69
N ASP A 50 7.27 -7.26 19.49
CA ASP A 50 7.62 -6.26 20.49
C ASP A 50 6.38 -5.63 21.08
N LEU A 51 6.37 -5.54 22.40
CA LEU A 51 5.32 -4.89 23.16
C LEU A 51 5.88 -3.66 23.86
N LYS A 52 5.32 -2.51 23.56
CA LYS A 52 5.68 -1.25 24.20
C LYS A 52 4.68 -0.94 25.33
N HIS A 53 5.20 -0.74 26.55
CA HIS A 53 4.37 -0.24 27.65
C HIS A 53 3.88 1.16 27.31
N ILE A 54 2.60 1.42 27.49
CA ILE A 54 1.97 2.70 27.18
C ILE A 54 1.16 3.22 28.37
N SER A 55 1.12 4.56 28.49
CA SER A 55 0.18 5.29 29.32
C SER A 55 -1.02 5.70 28.44
N LEU A 56 -2.23 5.67 29.00
CA LEU A 56 -3.44 6.10 28.26
C LEU A 56 -3.51 7.61 28.03
N GLU A 57 -2.68 8.38 28.75
CA GLU A 57 -2.65 9.83 28.72
C GLU A 57 -1.59 10.40 27.75
N GLU A 58 -0.69 9.56 27.28
CA GLU A 58 0.39 9.98 26.40
C GLU A 58 0.05 9.67 24.94
N LYS A 59 0.35 10.63 24.05
CA LYS A 59 0.26 10.43 22.62
C LYS A 59 1.34 9.44 22.16
N ILE A 60 0.95 8.52 21.33
CA ILE A 60 1.87 7.52 20.75
C ILE A 60 1.93 7.64 19.22
N HIS A 61 3.07 7.27 18.67
CA HIS A 61 3.26 7.15 17.23
C HIS A 61 2.96 5.72 16.80
N VAL A 62 2.05 5.58 15.86
CA VAL A 62 1.62 4.27 15.36
C VAL A 62 1.51 4.31 13.85
N THR A 63 1.79 3.17 13.22
CA THR A 63 1.64 2.98 11.78
C THR A 63 0.30 2.31 11.51
N VAL A 64 -0.57 2.96 10.74
CA VAL A 64 -1.92 2.48 10.43
C VAL A 64 -2.01 2.12 8.95
N PRO A 65 -2.59 0.95 8.61
CA PRO A 65 -2.80 0.58 7.22
C PRO A 65 -3.86 1.46 6.56
N VAL A 66 -3.68 1.69 5.25
CA VAL A 66 -4.62 2.41 4.39
C VAL A 66 -5.40 1.39 3.58
N HIS A 67 -6.72 1.43 3.68
CA HIS A 67 -7.63 0.60 2.89
C HIS A 67 -8.34 1.44 1.84
N LEU A 68 -8.36 0.94 0.61
CA LEU A 68 -9.08 1.56 -0.49
C LEU A 68 -10.46 0.92 -0.63
N THR A 69 -11.49 1.76 -0.77
CA THR A 69 -12.86 1.32 -0.97
C THR A 69 -13.39 1.82 -2.31
N GLY A 70 -14.11 0.95 -3.03
CA GLY A 70 -14.67 1.26 -4.34
C GLY A 70 -13.73 0.92 -5.50
N ILE A 71 -14.22 1.13 -6.73
CA ILE A 71 -13.46 0.95 -7.96
C ILE A 71 -13.44 2.30 -8.68
N PRO A 72 -12.26 2.87 -8.96
CA PRO A 72 -12.15 4.17 -9.62
C PRO A 72 -12.85 4.18 -10.98
N VAL A 73 -13.53 5.30 -11.31
CA VAL A 73 -14.11 5.53 -12.64
C VAL A 73 -13.03 5.46 -13.71
N GLY A 74 -11.83 5.99 -13.42
CA GLY A 74 -10.68 5.93 -14.32
C GLY A 74 -10.22 4.52 -14.65
N VAL A 75 -10.33 3.57 -13.72
CA VAL A 75 -10.02 2.15 -13.98
C VAL A 75 -11.15 1.50 -14.76
N LYS A 76 -12.40 1.72 -14.34
CA LYS A 76 -13.56 1.03 -14.91
C LYS A 76 -13.91 1.50 -16.33
N ASN A 77 -13.87 2.80 -16.59
CA ASN A 77 -14.35 3.41 -17.83
C ASN A 77 -13.22 3.85 -18.76
N GLU A 78 -12.07 4.21 -18.21
CA GLU A 78 -10.96 4.81 -18.96
C GLU A 78 -9.78 3.85 -19.14
N GLY A 79 -9.88 2.64 -18.58
CA GLY A 79 -8.83 1.63 -18.68
C GLY A 79 -7.54 1.96 -17.91
N GLY A 80 -7.59 2.93 -16.98
CA GLY A 80 -6.47 3.32 -16.12
C GLY A 80 -6.05 2.20 -15.16
N ILE A 81 -4.87 2.34 -14.59
CA ILE A 81 -4.32 1.43 -13.59
C ILE A 81 -4.28 2.15 -12.25
N LEU A 82 -4.87 1.56 -11.21
CA LEU A 82 -4.78 2.08 -9.85
C LEU A 82 -3.45 1.66 -9.22
N GLU A 83 -2.62 2.63 -8.88
CA GLU A 83 -1.38 2.42 -8.15
C GLU A 83 -1.56 2.85 -6.69
N HIS A 84 -1.38 1.91 -5.76
CA HIS A 84 -1.39 2.16 -4.33
C HIS A 84 0.05 2.27 -3.84
N LEU A 85 0.56 3.49 -3.71
CA LEU A 85 1.96 3.77 -3.40
C LEU A 85 2.24 3.71 -1.90
N MET A 86 1.29 4.17 -1.08
CA MET A 86 1.45 4.24 0.37
C MET A 86 0.42 3.33 1.07
N HIS A 87 0.86 2.15 1.47
CA HIS A 87 0.02 1.16 2.14
C HIS A 87 -0.20 1.43 3.63
N THR A 88 0.66 2.25 4.24
CA THR A 88 0.63 2.59 5.66
C THR A 88 0.93 4.06 5.87
N VAL A 89 0.35 4.66 6.89
CA VAL A 89 0.56 6.06 7.28
C VAL A 89 0.93 6.11 8.76
N GLU A 90 1.93 6.95 9.08
CA GLU A 90 2.31 7.22 10.47
C GLU A 90 1.44 8.31 11.05
N ILE A 91 0.83 8.01 12.18
CA ILE A 91 -0.06 8.93 12.91
C ILE A 91 0.37 9.06 14.36
N THR A 92 0.00 10.18 14.95
CA THR A 92 0.11 10.42 16.39
C THR A 92 -1.29 10.54 16.96
N CYS A 93 -1.62 9.68 17.91
CA CYS A 93 -2.93 9.71 18.60
C CYS A 93 -2.84 9.20 20.03
N LEU A 94 -3.93 9.32 20.76
CA LEU A 94 -4.07 8.66 22.06
C LEU A 94 -4.34 7.16 21.85
N PRO A 95 -3.90 6.28 22.76
CA PRO A 95 -4.10 4.83 22.63
C PRO A 95 -5.56 4.39 22.51
N ILE A 96 -6.50 5.20 22.98
CA ILE A 96 -7.95 4.92 22.92
C ILE A 96 -8.52 5.27 21.54
N GLU A 97 -7.84 6.13 20.79
CA GLU A 97 -8.32 6.70 19.52
C GLU A 97 -7.60 6.12 18.29
N ILE A 98 -6.85 5.05 18.48
CA ILE A 98 -6.14 4.38 17.39
C ILE A 98 -7.16 3.75 16.44
N PRO A 99 -7.20 4.13 15.14
CA PRO A 99 -8.05 3.46 14.17
C PRO A 99 -7.40 2.14 13.71
N ASP A 100 -8.20 1.13 13.40
CA ASP A 100 -7.72 -0.13 12.84
C ASP A 100 -7.16 0.06 11.42
N ALA A 101 -7.80 0.93 10.64
CA ALA A 101 -7.39 1.29 9.28
C ALA A 101 -7.94 2.67 8.90
N ILE A 102 -7.23 3.35 7.99
CA ILE A 102 -7.73 4.58 7.35
C ILE A 102 -8.34 4.18 6.01
N THR A 103 -9.64 4.42 5.85
CA THR A 103 -10.36 4.06 4.63
C THR A 103 -10.46 5.26 3.69
N ILE A 104 -10.08 5.06 2.42
CA ILE A 104 -10.16 6.06 1.36
C ILE A 104 -11.14 5.58 0.30
N ASP A 105 -12.14 6.39 -0.02
CA ASP A 105 -13.02 6.12 -1.16
C ASP A 105 -12.35 6.61 -2.46
N VAL A 106 -12.03 5.65 -3.33
CA VAL A 106 -11.39 5.91 -4.62
C VAL A 106 -12.38 5.89 -5.79
N SER A 107 -13.67 5.69 -5.52
CA SER A 107 -14.71 5.52 -6.56
C SER A 107 -14.79 6.68 -7.54
N VAL A 108 -14.54 7.90 -7.09
CA VAL A 108 -14.65 9.14 -7.89
C VAL A 108 -13.40 9.51 -8.66
N LEU A 109 -12.31 8.73 -8.55
CA LEU A 109 -11.04 9.05 -9.18
C LEU A 109 -11.06 8.75 -10.68
N HIS A 110 -10.66 9.74 -11.47
CA HIS A 110 -10.42 9.65 -12.91
C HIS A 110 -8.94 9.38 -13.19
N THR A 111 -8.64 9.00 -14.42
CA THR A 111 -7.26 8.83 -14.89
C THR A 111 -6.48 10.15 -14.75
N GLY A 112 -5.28 10.08 -14.17
CA GLY A 112 -4.42 11.21 -13.83
C GLY A 112 -4.70 11.83 -12.47
N ASN A 113 -5.75 11.43 -11.76
CA ASN A 113 -6.03 11.92 -10.42
C ASN A 113 -5.12 11.23 -9.39
N THR A 114 -4.73 12.01 -8.38
CA THR A 114 -3.87 11.57 -7.28
C THR A 114 -4.53 11.95 -5.95
N VAL A 115 -4.48 11.04 -4.98
CA VAL A 115 -4.85 11.32 -3.60
C VAL A 115 -3.59 11.47 -2.77
N HIS A 116 -3.44 12.61 -2.11
CA HIS A 116 -2.31 12.90 -1.23
C HIS A 116 -2.65 12.62 0.23
N VAL A 117 -1.62 12.53 1.05
CA VAL A 117 -1.78 12.37 2.51
C VAL A 117 -2.60 13.50 3.15
N ARG A 118 -2.55 14.71 2.61
CA ARG A 118 -3.36 15.85 3.09
C ARG A 118 -4.87 15.64 2.91
N ASP A 119 -5.28 14.81 1.94
CA ASP A 119 -6.69 14.56 1.60
C ASP A 119 -7.31 13.44 2.45
N LEU A 120 -6.50 12.82 3.34
CA LEU A 120 -6.95 11.81 4.27
C LEU A 120 -7.85 12.40 5.36
N PRO A 121 -8.87 11.66 5.82
CA PRO A 121 -9.71 12.10 6.93
C PRO A 121 -8.87 12.25 8.20
N ARG A 122 -8.95 13.44 8.83
CA ARG A 122 -8.22 13.80 10.06
C ARG A 122 -9.21 13.96 11.20
N GLU A 123 -9.79 12.86 11.68
CA GLU A 123 -10.85 13.00 12.69
C GLU A 123 -10.31 13.18 14.11
N ARG A 124 -9.36 12.31 14.56
CA ARG A 124 -8.88 12.27 15.95
C ARG A 124 -7.40 12.06 16.10
N PHE A 125 -6.66 12.11 15.02
CA PHE A 125 -5.23 11.85 14.98
C PHE A 125 -4.49 12.89 14.14
N GLU A 126 -3.23 13.08 14.46
CA GLU A 126 -2.31 13.93 13.70
C GLU A 126 -1.48 13.04 12.78
N ILE A 127 -1.46 13.34 11.49
CA ILE A 127 -0.65 12.61 10.50
C ILE A 127 0.76 13.19 10.55
N LEU A 128 1.75 12.32 10.76
CA LEU A 128 3.18 12.68 10.75
C LEU A 128 3.79 12.58 9.35
N SER A 129 3.24 11.72 8.51
CA SER A 129 3.71 11.54 7.13
C SER A 129 3.61 12.85 6.36
N GLU A 130 4.53 13.06 5.42
CA GLU A 130 4.60 14.27 4.62
C GLU A 130 3.30 14.51 3.84
N PRO A 131 2.66 15.69 3.95
CA PRO A 131 1.33 15.95 3.40
C PRO A 131 1.29 15.90 1.86
N GLU A 132 2.42 16.16 1.20
CA GLU A 132 2.54 16.12 -0.27
C GLU A 132 2.80 14.71 -0.82
N SER A 133 3.06 13.74 0.06
CA SER A 133 3.27 12.34 -0.35
C SER A 133 2.02 11.78 -1.03
N VAL A 134 2.26 11.02 -2.11
CA VAL A 134 1.20 10.40 -2.91
C VAL A 134 0.78 9.08 -2.27
N GLY A 135 -0.49 9.00 -1.85
CA GLY A 135 -1.06 7.77 -1.32
C GLY A 135 -1.54 6.83 -2.43
N VAL A 136 -2.33 7.37 -3.36
CA VAL A 136 -2.96 6.63 -4.45
C VAL A 136 -2.94 7.46 -5.73
N HIS A 137 -2.67 6.79 -6.85
CA HIS A 137 -2.66 7.42 -8.17
C HIS A 137 -3.37 6.53 -9.21
N VAL A 138 -4.11 7.13 -10.14
CA VAL A 138 -4.68 6.43 -11.28
C VAL A 138 -3.89 6.81 -12.54
N VAL A 139 -3.08 5.88 -13.02
CA VAL A 139 -2.22 6.07 -14.20
C VAL A 139 -2.99 5.75 -15.48
N ALA A 140 -2.75 6.52 -16.55
CA ALA A 140 -3.26 6.17 -17.88
C ALA A 140 -2.63 4.87 -18.38
N PRO A 141 -3.40 4.00 -19.06
CA PRO A 141 -2.84 2.81 -19.66
C PRO A 141 -1.78 3.19 -20.69
N ARG A 142 -0.59 2.59 -20.60
CA ARG A 142 0.39 2.67 -21.68
C ARG A 142 -0.12 1.81 -22.82
N ILE A 143 -0.69 2.45 -23.84
CA ILE A 143 -0.96 1.76 -25.09
C ILE A 143 0.41 1.43 -25.68
N HIS A 144 0.83 0.20 -25.58
CA HIS A 144 1.90 -0.32 -26.44
C HIS A 144 1.32 -0.27 -27.86
N VAL A 145 1.62 0.78 -28.58
CA VAL A 145 1.50 0.73 -30.04
C VAL A 145 2.58 -0.25 -30.44
N GLU A 146 2.19 -1.51 -30.66
CA GLU A 146 3.01 -2.42 -31.43
C GLU A 146 3.14 -1.72 -32.80
N ASP A 147 4.32 -1.18 -33.05
CA ASP A 147 4.74 -0.85 -34.40
C ASP A 147 4.60 -2.15 -35.20
N LYS A 148 3.49 -2.26 -35.93
CA LYS A 148 3.40 -3.24 -36.96
C LYS A 148 4.62 -3.04 -37.84
N PRO A 149 5.43 -4.07 -38.07
CA PRO A 149 6.49 -3.97 -39.07
C PRO A 149 5.83 -3.49 -40.36
N VAL A 150 6.28 -2.34 -40.84
CA VAL A 150 5.96 -1.90 -42.20
C VAL A 150 6.46 -3.03 -43.09
N GLU A 151 5.55 -3.77 -43.66
CA GLU A 151 5.79 -4.74 -44.70
C GLU A 151 6.45 -3.94 -45.82
N GLU A 152 7.79 -4.01 -45.89
CA GLU A 152 8.57 -3.54 -47.02
C GLU A 152 8.11 -4.42 -48.21
N GLU A 153 7.32 -3.81 -49.11
CA GLU A 153 7.08 -4.37 -50.41
C GLU A 153 8.45 -4.68 -51.03
N PRO A 154 8.66 -5.89 -51.57
CA PRO A 154 9.90 -6.20 -52.24
C PRO A 154 10.02 -5.35 -53.51
N VAL A 155 10.90 -4.39 -53.49
CA VAL A 155 11.34 -3.67 -54.70
C VAL A 155 12.04 -4.68 -55.56
N GLU A 156 11.40 -5.10 -56.64
CA GLU A 156 12.01 -5.90 -57.72
C GLU A 156 13.27 -5.16 -58.23
N PRO A 157 14.41 -5.83 -58.30
CA PRO A 157 15.59 -5.24 -58.96
C PRO A 157 15.35 -5.25 -60.46
N GLU A 158 15.20 -4.08 -61.08
CA GLU A 158 15.28 -3.91 -62.52
C GLU A 158 16.63 -4.39 -63.03
N VAL A 159 16.57 -5.44 -63.81
CA VAL A 159 17.68 -5.98 -64.60
C VAL A 159 17.94 -5.04 -65.78
N ILE A 160 18.94 -4.18 -65.65
CA ILE A 160 19.49 -3.48 -66.83
C ILE A 160 20.48 -4.42 -67.45
N GLY A 161 19.97 -5.12 -68.46
CA GLY A 161 20.82 -5.85 -69.33
C GLY A 161 21.48 -4.94 -70.38
N GLY A 162 22.69 -5.25 -70.71
CA GLY A 162 23.07 -5.03 -72.09
C GLY A 162 24.35 -4.25 -72.33
N LYS A 163 25.23 -5.01 -72.88
CA LYS A 163 26.09 -4.77 -74.07
C LYS A 163 27.51 -4.24 -73.78
N LYS A 164 28.47 -5.14 -74.01
CA LYS A 164 29.31 -5.28 -75.26
C LYS A 164 30.08 -3.99 -75.58
N GLU A 165 31.34 -4.03 -75.67
CA GLU A 165 32.29 -4.45 -76.73
C GLU A 165 33.69 -3.89 -76.37
N GLU A 166 34.67 -4.78 -76.54
CA GLU A 166 35.88 -4.61 -77.36
C GLU A 166 36.89 -3.50 -76.94
N GLU A 167 38.06 -3.87 -76.60
CA GLU A 167 39.29 -4.24 -77.31
C GLU A 167 40.39 -4.64 -76.29
#